data_35975e4d2548340183c3ecc75b57c8d9
#
_entry.id   35975e4d2548340183c3ecc75b57c8d9
#
_cell.length_a   1.000
_cell.length_b   1.000
_cell.length_c   1.000
_cell.angle_alpha   90.00
_cell.angle_beta   90.00
_cell.angle_gamma   90.00
#
_symmetry.space_group_name_H-M   'P 1'
#
loop_
_entity.id
_entity.type
_entity.pdbx_description
1 polymer ?
#
loop_
_entity_poly.entity_id
_entity_poly.type
_entity_poly.pdbx_seq_one_letter_code
_entity_poly.pdbx_strand_id
1 'polypeptide(L)'
;LWGALRHRFQLAYCVLVAGMMLYAFSSSGAMAWVFSGLENNERLRVNYVMVSVTTISVLVFARSFFEPAVFRGWVAWATDLAMAALGIAATAFAVLAPWHFHLLDRIHAISFVIAIAVVPVILWSAWRERSSYLWLFVISWAAPVVLAGMRVAENFGIVAWSFLLDNSTLLSMTAEALLSGLAIAYRFRLIAIERDDARERASAAWQLADADPLTGLLNRRGFLRAAVGRGQPHLLVLADIDHFKSVNDALGHDGGDEVLRIVARALRAAAPPDALVARLGGEEFALLVPERRGDVAAEVLARVRRERMPFDLTVTVSLGTCAGPIASEQDWKALYRHADQALYAAKAAGRDRVRHAAGPLAA
;
A
#
# COMPACT_ATOMS: atom_id res chain seq x y z
N LEU A 1 -5.66 1.37 -18.47
CA LEU A 1 -6.82 1.11 -17.59
C LEU A 1 -6.50 0.07 -16.51
N TRP A 2 -5.84 -1.04 -16.83
CA TRP A 2 -5.55 -2.14 -15.88
C TRP A 2 -4.62 -1.71 -14.72
N GLY A 3 -3.68 -0.81 -14.94
CA GLY A 3 -2.77 -0.27 -13.93
C GLY A 3 -3.42 0.72 -12.94
N ALA A 4 -4.56 1.33 -13.31
CA ALA A 4 -5.31 2.26 -12.46
C ALA A 4 -6.32 1.54 -11.55
N LEU A 5 -6.78 0.34 -11.94
CA LEU A 5 -7.79 -0.45 -11.23
C LEU A 5 -7.14 -1.42 -10.21
N ARG A 6 -6.35 -0.90 -9.27
CA ARG A 6 -5.64 -1.72 -8.27
C ARG A 6 -6.56 -2.37 -7.21
N HIS A 7 -7.81 -1.95 -7.10
CA HIS A 7 -8.72 -2.46 -6.07
C HIS A 7 -9.86 -3.28 -6.68
N ARG A 8 -10.11 -4.47 -6.15
CA ARG A 8 -11.15 -5.41 -6.63
C ARG A 8 -12.54 -4.78 -6.69
N PHE A 9 -12.87 -3.87 -5.78
CA PHE A 9 -14.18 -3.20 -5.76
C PHE A 9 -14.38 -2.22 -6.92
N GLN A 10 -13.33 -1.66 -7.52
CA GLN A 10 -13.44 -0.82 -8.72
C GLN A 10 -13.89 -1.63 -9.93
N LEU A 11 -13.26 -2.79 -10.14
CA LEU A 11 -13.64 -3.69 -11.22
C LEU A 11 -15.08 -4.18 -11.03
N ALA A 12 -15.44 -4.57 -9.80
CA ALA A 12 -16.80 -5.00 -9.48
C ALA A 12 -17.83 -3.89 -9.75
N TYR A 13 -17.50 -2.64 -9.44
CA TYR A 13 -18.36 -1.51 -9.75
C TYR A 13 -18.50 -1.26 -11.26
N CYS A 14 -17.43 -1.34 -12.03
CA CYS A 14 -17.48 -1.20 -13.48
C CYS A 14 -18.37 -2.29 -14.11
N VAL A 15 -18.26 -3.53 -13.63
CA VAL A 15 -19.11 -4.64 -14.10
C VAL A 15 -20.56 -4.42 -13.72
N LEU A 16 -20.82 -3.91 -12.50
CA LEU A 16 -22.17 -3.55 -12.07
C LEU A 16 -22.81 -2.48 -12.96
N VAL A 17 -22.11 -1.36 -13.20
CA VAL A 17 -22.61 -0.27 -14.05
C VAL A 17 -22.82 -0.76 -15.49
N ALA A 18 -21.92 -1.56 -16.03
CA ALA A 18 -22.09 -2.16 -17.35
C ALA A 18 -23.34 -3.07 -17.41
N GLY A 19 -23.57 -3.89 -16.36
CA GLY A 19 -24.78 -4.71 -16.23
C GLY A 19 -26.06 -3.87 -16.20
N MET A 20 -26.07 -2.79 -15.41
CA MET A 20 -27.18 -1.83 -15.35
C MET A 20 -27.47 -1.20 -16.73
N MET A 21 -26.44 -0.78 -17.45
CA MET A 21 -26.58 -0.20 -18.79
C MET A 21 -27.17 -1.22 -19.78
N LEU A 22 -26.68 -2.46 -19.74
CA LEU A 22 -27.17 -3.53 -20.60
C LEU A 22 -28.65 -3.89 -20.27
N TYR A 23 -28.99 -3.96 -18.99
CA TYR A 23 -30.36 -4.15 -18.55
C TYR A 23 -31.27 -2.99 -19.02
N ALA A 24 -30.84 -1.74 -18.79
CA ALA A 24 -31.58 -0.56 -19.26
C ALA A 24 -31.78 -0.57 -20.76
N PHE A 25 -30.78 -0.94 -21.54
CA PHE A 25 -30.85 -1.09 -22.98
C PHE A 25 -31.86 -2.18 -23.41
N SER A 26 -31.87 -3.32 -22.72
CA SER A 26 -32.80 -4.42 -23.04
C SER A 26 -34.23 -4.14 -22.61
N SER A 27 -34.46 -3.48 -21.48
CA SER A 27 -35.78 -3.23 -20.88
C SER A 27 -36.48 -2.00 -21.45
N SER A 28 -35.75 -0.97 -21.88
CA SER A 28 -36.32 0.28 -22.43
C SER A 28 -36.90 0.18 -23.84
N GLY A 29 -36.75 -0.98 -24.48
CA GLY A 29 -37.13 -1.13 -25.90
C GLY A 29 -36.06 -0.65 -26.90
N ALA A 30 -34.98 -0.01 -26.44
CA ALA A 30 -33.87 0.46 -27.29
C ALA A 30 -33.23 -0.70 -28.09
N MET A 31 -33.19 -1.90 -27.51
CA MET A 31 -32.71 -3.10 -28.17
C MET A 31 -33.52 -3.46 -29.41
N ALA A 32 -34.86 -3.22 -29.43
CA ALA A 32 -35.71 -3.45 -30.60
C ALA A 32 -35.43 -2.49 -31.75
N TRP A 33 -34.98 -1.28 -31.44
CA TRP A 33 -34.58 -0.29 -32.45
C TRP A 33 -33.25 -0.65 -33.09
N VAL A 34 -32.28 -1.11 -32.32
CA VAL A 34 -30.95 -1.44 -32.82
C VAL A 34 -30.94 -2.81 -33.52
N PHE A 35 -31.66 -3.78 -32.97
CA PHE A 35 -31.74 -5.15 -33.45
C PHE A 35 -33.19 -5.49 -33.86
N SER A 36 -33.67 -4.88 -34.96
CA SER A 36 -35.04 -5.01 -35.43
C SER A 36 -35.44 -6.43 -35.81
N GLY A 37 -34.49 -7.33 -36.05
CA GLY A 37 -34.76 -8.74 -36.39
C GLY A 37 -34.94 -9.67 -35.17
N LEU A 38 -34.71 -9.18 -33.93
CA LEU A 38 -34.89 -10.00 -32.73
C LEU A 38 -36.36 -10.20 -32.38
N GLU A 39 -36.76 -11.46 -32.23
CA GLU A 39 -38.10 -11.81 -31.76
C GLU A 39 -38.34 -11.39 -30.32
N ASN A 40 -39.62 -11.21 -29.96
CA ASN A 40 -40.01 -10.84 -28.60
C ASN A 40 -39.49 -11.83 -27.53
N ASN A 41 -39.47 -13.12 -27.85
CA ASN A 41 -39.01 -14.17 -26.96
C ASN A 41 -37.50 -14.04 -26.70
N GLU A 42 -36.70 -13.68 -27.69
CA GLU A 42 -35.24 -13.47 -27.53
C GLU A 42 -34.96 -12.24 -26.68
N ARG A 43 -35.71 -11.16 -26.92
CA ARG A 43 -35.60 -9.95 -26.09
C ARG A 43 -35.95 -10.22 -24.62
N LEU A 44 -37.00 -11.01 -24.39
CA LEU A 44 -37.41 -11.43 -23.07
C LEU A 44 -36.29 -12.23 -22.37
N ARG A 45 -35.71 -13.22 -23.03
CA ARG A 45 -34.57 -13.99 -22.52
C ARG A 45 -33.40 -13.10 -22.12
N VAL A 46 -33.01 -12.17 -23.01
CA VAL A 46 -31.92 -11.22 -22.75
C VAL A 46 -32.24 -10.38 -21.53
N ASN A 47 -33.46 -9.88 -21.40
CA ASN A 47 -33.84 -9.03 -20.26
C ASN A 47 -33.74 -9.76 -18.92
N TYR A 48 -34.22 -11.02 -18.82
CA TYR A 48 -34.11 -11.82 -17.59
C TYR A 48 -32.65 -12.18 -17.24
N VAL A 49 -31.84 -12.47 -18.25
CA VAL A 49 -30.43 -12.71 -18.06
C VAL A 49 -29.71 -11.44 -17.56
N MET A 50 -29.99 -10.28 -18.20
CA MET A 50 -29.33 -9.03 -17.85
C MET A 50 -29.69 -8.55 -16.44
N VAL A 51 -30.94 -8.68 -16.00
CA VAL A 51 -31.33 -8.33 -14.63
C VAL A 51 -30.70 -9.26 -13.62
N SER A 52 -30.54 -10.55 -13.91
CA SER A 52 -29.85 -11.49 -13.03
C SER A 52 -28.36 -11.20 -12.96
N VAL A 53 -27.69 -10.93 -14.08
CA VAL A 53 -26.27 -10.54 -14.13
C VAL A 53 -26.05 -9.26 -13.33
N THR A 54 -26.93 -8.27 -13.47
CA THR A 54 -26.87 -7.03 -12.69
C THR A 54 -26.97 -7.32 -11.20
N THR A 55 -27.94 -8.13 -10.76
CA THR A 55 -28.15 -8.46 -9.35
C THR A 55 -26.98 -9.27 -8.77
N ILE A 56 -26.43 -10.22 -9.52
CA ILE A 56 -25.21 -10.93 -9.13
C ILE A 56 -24.04 -9.94 -8.98
N SER A 57 -23.89 -9.01 -9.92
CA SER A 57 -22.85 -7.97 -9.86
C SER A 57 -22.98 -7.08 -8.64
N VAL A 58 -24.21 -6.80 -8.18
CA VAL A 58 -24.49 -6.12 -6.91
C VAL A 58 -23.89 -6.88 -5.71
N LEU A 59 -24.16 -8.19 -5.62
CA LEU A 59 -23.65 -9.01 -4.51
C LEU A 59 -22.13 -9.15 -4.56
N VAL A 60 -21.54 -9.26 -5.74
CA VAL A 60 -20.08 -9.26 -5.95
C VAL A 60 -19.48 -7.91 -5.56
N PHE A 61 -20.15 -6.80 -5.93
CA PHE A 61 -19.72 -5.47 -5.52
C PHE A 61 -19.78 -5.31 -3.99
N ALA A 62 -20.89 -5.68 -3.33
CA ALA A 62 -21.03 -5.64 -1.89
C ALA A 62 -19.89 -6.42 -1.20
N ARG A 63 -19.58 -7.64 -1.69
CA ARG A 63 -18.49 -8.48 -1.18
C ARG A 63 -17.11 -7.86 -1.32
N SER A 64 -16.89 -7.06 -2.35
CA SER A 64 -15.62 -6.35 -2.57
C SER A 64 -15.57 -4.97 -1.89
N PHE A 65 -16.73 -4.40 -1.60
CA PHE A 65 -16.87 -3.09 -0.99
C PHE A 65 -16.71 -3.11 0.52
N PHE A 66 -17.27 -4.09 1.22
CA PHE A 66 -17.11 -4.24 2.67
C PHE A 66 -15.79 -4.91 3.03
N GLU A 67 -15.41 -4.82 4.31
CA GLU A 67 -14.27 -5.52 4.88
C GLU A 67 -14.48 -7.04 4.84
N PRO A 68 -13.43 -7.85 4.68
CA PRO A 68 -13.55 -9.32 4.62
C PRO A 68 -14.21 -9.95 5.86
N ALA A 69 -14.19 -9.25 7.01
CA ALA A 69 -14.82 -9.70 8.24
C ALA A 69 -16.34 -9.86 8.10
N VAL A 70 -16.99 -8.98 7.32
CA VAL A 70 -18.45 -8.98 7.10
C VAL A 70 -18.92 -10.28 6.42
N PHE A 71 -18.11 -10.85 5.54
CA PHE A 71 -18.42 -12.07 4.78
C PHE A 71 -17.74 -13.31 5.36
N ARG A 72 -17.88 -13.54 6.67
CA ARG A 72 -17.35 -14.74 7.32
C ARG A 72 -18.46 -15.76 7.58
N GLY A 73 -18.08 -17.06 7.54
CA GLY A 73 -18.95 -18.16 7.88
C GLY A 73 -20.21 -18.24 6.99
N TRP A 74 -21.37 -18.32 7.62
CA TRP A 74 -22.64 -18.53 6.94
C TRP A 74 -23.11 -17.38 6.04
N VAL A 75 -22.66 -16.13 6.31
CA VAL A 75 -22.99 -14.95 5.49
C VAL A 75 -22.38 -15.08 4.08
N ALA A 76 -21.15 -15.56 3.99
CA ALA A 76 -20.51 -15.85 2.70
C ALA A 76 -21.27 -16.94 1.95
N TRP A 77 -21.60 -18.04 2.64
CA TRP A 77 -22.35 -19.14 2.06
C TRP A 77 -23.74 -18.71 1.58
N ALA A 78 -24.48 -17.93 2.36
CA ALA A 78 -25.78 -17.39 1.98
C ALA A 78 -25.70 -16.48 0.75
N THR A 79 -24.66 -15.66 0.64
CA THR A 79 -24.41 -14.80 -0.52
C THR A 79 -24.07 -15.64 -1.76
N ASP A 80 -23.21 -16.66 -1.62
CA ASP A 80 -22.85 -17.56 -2.72
C ASP A 80 -24.07 -18.37 -3.20
N LEU A 81 -24.94 -18.81 -2.29
CA LEU A 81 -26.19 -19.50 -2.60
C LEU A 81 -27.14 -18.59 -3.39
N ALA A 82 -27.29 -17.33 -2.97
CA ALA A 82 -28.13 -16.36 -3.68
C ALA A 82 -27.64 -16.11 -5.11
N MET A 83 -26.33 -15.94 -5.29
CA MET A 83 -25.73 -15.77 -6.62
C MET A 83 -25.91 -17.02 -7.49
N ALA A 84 -25.74 -18.22 -6.91
CA ALA A 84 -25.95 -19.47 -7.62
C ALA A 84 -27.42 -19.66 -8.03
N ALA A 85 -28.37 -19.38 -7.14
CA ALA A 85 -29.81 -19.46 -7.45
C ALA A 85 -30.19 -18.54 -8.60
N LEU A 86 -29.73 -17.28 -8.60
CA LEU A 86 -29.92 -16.33 -9.70
C LEU A 86 -29.29 -16.82 -11.01
N GLY A 87 -28.06 -17.34 -10.95
CA GLY A 87 -27.37 -17.85 -12.13
C GLY A 87 -28.08 -19.06 -12.77
N ILE A 88 -28.53 -19.99 -11.93
CA ILE A 88 -29.29 -21.17 -12.37
C ILE A 88 -30.64 -20.72 -12.98
N ALA A 89 -31.38 -19.83 -12.30
CA ALA A 89 -32.65 -19.32 -12.81
C ALA A 89 -32.50 -18.58 -14.14
N ALA A 90 -31.47 -17.72 -14.27
CA ALA A 90 -31.16 -17.02 -15.52
C ALA A 90 -30.83 -17.97 -16.68
N THR A 91 -30.00 -18.98 -16.39
CA THR A 91 -29.60 -19.99 -17.38
C THR A 91 -30.81 -20.83 -17.80
N ALA A 92 -31.65 -21.26 -16.85
CA ALA A 92 -32.88 -21.99 -17.15
C ALA A 92 -33.82 -21.15 -18.01
N PHE A 93 -33.96 -19.85 -17.70
CA PHE A 93 -34.80 -18.95 -18.50
C PHE A 93 -34.21 -18.75 -19.91
N ALA A 94 -32.91 -18.55 -20.05
CA ALA A 94 -32.27 -18.37 -21.35
C ALA A 94 -32.41 -19.58 -22.27
N VAL A 95 -32.41 -20.80 -21.72
CA VAL A 95 -32.47 -22.04 -22.52
C VAL A 95 -33.90 -22.50 -22.77
N LEU A 96 -34.78 -22.44 -21.73
CA LEU A 96 -36.08 -23.07 -21.76
C LEU A 96 -37.24 -22.12 -22.12
N ALA A 97 -37.07 -20.80 -22.10
CA ALA A 97 -38.11 -19.91 -22.55
C ALA A 97 -38.27 -19.99 -24.09
N PRO A 98 -39.49 -19.85 -24.65
CA PRO A 98 -40.76 -19.52 -23.98
C PRO A 98 -41.49 -20.72 -23.34
N TRP A 99 -40.98 -21.96 -23.53
CA TRP A 99 -41.61 -23.14 -22.94
C TRP A 99 -41.66 -23.03 -21.41
N HIS A 100 -42.81 -23.34 -20.82
CA HIS A 100 -43.00 -23.24 -19.36
C HIS A 100 -42.78 -21.85 -18.75
N PHE A 101 -43.07 -20.78 -19.52
CA PHE A 101 -42.80 -19.39 -19.11
C PHE A 101 -43.24 -19.09 -17.67
N HIS A 102 -44.48 -19.39 -17.28
CA HIS A 102 -45.00 -19.13 -15.93
C HIS A 102 -44.22 -19.84 -14.82
N LEU A 103 -43.70 -21.03 -15.08
CA LEU A 103 -42.89 -21.76 -14.13
C LEU A 103 -41.51 -21.11 -13.99
N LEU A 104 -40.88 -20.78 -15.12
CA LEU A 104 -39.57 -20.11 -15.16
C LEU A 104 -39.62 -18.75 -14.52
N ASP A 105 -40.65 -17.97 -14.75
CA ASP A 105 -40.88 -16.66 -14.13
C ASP A 105 -40.97 -16.77 -12.59
N ARG A 106 -41.75 -17.74 -12.08
CA ARG A 106 -41.82 -18.01 -10.63
C ARG A 106 -40.51 -18.45 -10.04
N ILE A 107 -39.76 -19.33 -10.69
CA ILE A 107 -38.42 -19.76 -10.23
C ILE A 107 -37.48 -18.53 -10.18
N HIS A 108 -37.53 -17.70 -11.20
CA HIS A 108 -36.73 -16.48 -11.26
C HIS A 108 -37.13 -15.50 -10.16
N ALA A 109 -38.43 -15.26 -9.92
CA ALA A 109 -38.93 -14.42 -8.85
C ALA A 109 -38.49 -14.95 -7.46
N ILE A 110 -38.55 -16.26 -7.22
CA ILE A 110 -38.07 -16.88 -5.97
C ILE A 110 -36.55 -16.65 -5.78
N SER A 111 -35.75 -16.75 -6.87
CA SER A 111 -34.31 -16.48 -6.79
C SER A 111 -34.00 -15.02 -6.40
N PHE A 112 -34.84 -14.07 -6.84
CA PHE A 112 -34.76 -12.67 -6.41
C PHE A 112 -35.16 -12.50 -4.95
N VAL A 113 -36.18 -13.19 -4.44
CA VAL A 113 -36.53 -13.17 -3.01
C VAL A 113 -35.32 -13.59 -2.18
N ILE A 114 -34.64 -14.65 -2.57
CA ILE A 114 -33.42 -15.15 -1.88
C ILE A 114 -32.35 -14.06 -1.91
N ALA A 115 -32.11 -13.42 -3.06
CA ALA A 115 -31.10 -12.37 -3.20
C ALA A 115 -31.42 -11.13 -2.33
N ILE A 116 -32.70 -10.70 -2.32
CA ILE A 116 -33.15 -9.57 -1.49
C ILE A 116 -33.03 -9.91 0.00
N ALA A 117 -33.38 -11.14 0.42
CA ALA A 117 -33.30 -11.59 1.80
C ALA A 117 -31.86 -11.63 2.34
N VAL A 118 -30.86 -11.80 1.48
CA VAL A 118 -29.43 -11.76 1.88
C VAL A 118 -28.97 -10.34 2.20
N VAL A 119 -29.56 -9.29 1.62
CA VAL A 119 -29.14 -7.89 1.88
C VAL A 119 -29.25 -7.50 3.34
N PRO A 120 -30.38 -7.67 4.05
CA PRO A 120 -30.44 -7.41 5.48
C PRO A 120 -29.40 -8.21 6.31
N VAL A 121 -29.10 -9.42 5.90
CA VAL A 121 -28.09 -10.28 6.53
C VAL A 121 -26.69 -9.66 6.39
N ILE A 122 -26.33 -9.20 5.20
CA ILE A 122 -25.07 -8.49 4.95
C ILE A 122 -25.01 -7.21 5.79
N LEU A 123 -26.07 -6.41 5.82
CA LEU A 123 -26.13 -5.17 6.58
C LEU A 123 -26.04 -5.42 8.10
N TRP A 124 -26.69 -6.45 8.60
CA TRP A 124 -26.59 -6.83 10.01
C TRP A 124 -25.16 -7.29 10.35
N SER A 125 -24.53 -8.09 9.50
CA SER A 125 -23.13 -8.49 9.67
C SER A 125 -22.20 -7.27 9.65
N ALA A 126 -22.38 -6.34 8.70
CA ALA A 126 -21.61 -5.12 8.61
C ALA A 126 -21.79 -4.21 9.86
N TRP A 127 -23.02 -4.15 10.40
CA TRP A 127 -23.28 -3.43 11.64
C TRP A 127 -22.58 -4.09 12.84
N ARG A 128 -22.66 -5.41 12.95
CA ARG A 128 -22.02 -6.18 14.02
C ARG A 128 -20.49 -6.03 13.99
N GLU A 129 -19.88 -6.09 12.82
CA GLU A 129 -18.44 -5.91 12.60
C GLU A 129 -18.00 -4.44 12.64
N ARG A 130 -18.93 -3.50 12.92
CA ARG A 130 -18.68 -2.05 12.96
C ARG A 130 -18.03 -1.50 11.71
N SER A 131 -18.47 -1.99 10.54
CA SER A 131 -17.93 -1.56 9.25
C SER A 131 -18.05 -0.04 9.06
N SER A 132 -16.94 0.59 8.69
CA SER A 132 -16.90 2.02 8.37
C SER A 132 -17.70 2.39 7.11
N TYR A 133 -18.02 1.39 6.29
CA TYR A 133 -18.71 1.59 5.00
C TYR A 133 -20.20 1.33 5.04
N LEU A 134 -20.75 0.91 6.20
CA LEU A 134 -22.16 0.54 6.33
C LEU A 134 -23.11 1.64 5.84
N TRP A 135 -22.96 2.85 6.36
CA TRP A 135 -23.88 3.94 6.03
C TRP A 135 -23.77 4.42 4.59
N LEU A 136 -22.57 4.36 4.00
CA LEU A 136 -22.37 4.67 2.59
C LEU A 136 -23.14 3.67 1.70
N PHE A 137 -23.08 2.39 2.06
CA PHE A 137 -23.82 1.36 1.34
C PHE A 137 -25.32 1.52 1.53
N VAL A 138 -25.80 1.71 2.76
CA VAL A 138 -27.24 1.89 3.06
C VAL A 138 -27.82 3.07 2.29
N ILE A 139 -27.17 4.22 2.28
CA ILE A 139 -27.66 5.40 1.55
C ILE A 139 -27.76 5.14 0.05
N SER A 140 -26.79 4.43 -0.53
CA SER A 140 -26.75 4.15 -1.96
C SER A 140 -27.78 3.10 -2.39
N TRP A 141 -28.09 2.12 -1.52
CA TRP A 141 -28.81 0.90 -1.88
C TRP A 141 -30.22 0.76 -1.29
N ALA A 142 -30.60 1.60 -0.32
CA ALA A 142 -31.90 1.49 0.31
C ALA A 142 -33.07 1.60 -0.70
N ALA A 143 -33.06 2.62 -1.54
CA ALA A 143 -34.13 2.83 -2.52
C ALA A 143 -34.20 1.71 -3.59
N PRO A 144 -33.11 1.31 -4.24
CA PRO A 144 -33.09 0.18 -5.17
C PRO A 144 -33.62 -1.12 -4.56
N VAL A 145 -33.20 -1.46 -3.34
CA VAL A 145 -33.61 -2.70 -2.65
C VAL A 145 -35.11 -2.67 -2.31
N VAL A 146 -35.63 -1.55 -1.81
CA VAL A 146 -37.06 -1.40 -1.50
C VAL A 146 -37.89 -1.53 -2.80
N LEU A 147 -37.51 -0.85 -3.87
CA LEU A 147 -38.24 -0.90 -5.13
C LEU A 147 -38.19 -2.30 -5.77
N ALA A 148 -37.04 -2.98 -5.69
CA ALA A 148 -36.91 -4.36 -6.13
C ALA A 148 -37.82 -5.30 -5.31
N GLY A 149 -37.90 -5.11 -4.00
CA GLY A 149 -38.84 -5.86 -3.16
C GLY A 149 -40.31 -5.62 -3.51
N MET A 150 -40.68 -4.37 -3.80
CA MET A 150 -42.04 -4.04 -4.23
C MET A 150 -42.41 -4.68 -5.56
N ARG A 151 -41.48 -4.73 -6.52
CA ARG A 151 -41.69 -5.42 -7.80
C ARG A 151 -41.86 -6.93 -7.65
N VAL A 152 -41.06 -7.53 -6.74
CA VAL A 152 -41.26 -8.93 -6.41
C VAL A 152 -42.64 -9.16 -5.77
N ALA A 153 -43.07 -8.29 -4.87
CA ALA A 153 -44.43 -8.36 -4.28
C ALA A 153 -45.54 -8.19 -5.33
N GLU A 154 -45.32 -7.36 -6.33
CA GLU A 154 -46.23 -7.22 -7.48
C GLU A 154 -46.35 -8.55 -8.28
N ASN A 155 -45.24 -9.20 -8.59
CA ASN A 155 -45.24 -10.51 -9.29
C ASN A 155 -45.97 -11.60 -8.50
N PHE A 156 -46.04 -11.51 -7.18
CA PHE A 156 -46.85 -12.40 -6.34
C PHE A 156 -48.29 -11.90 -6.09
N GLY A 157 -48.71 -10.80 -6.73
CA GLY A 157 -50.04 -10.22 -6.58
C GLY A 157 -50.33 -9.58 -5.22
N ILE A 158 -49.28 -9.29 -4.41
CA ILE A 158 -49.42 -8.64 -3.09
C ILE A 158 -49.60 -7.13 -3.26
N VAL A 159 -48.93 -6.54 -4.23
CA VAL A 159 -49.00 -5.10 -4.57
C VAL A 159 -49.65 -4.97 -5.95
N ALA A 160 -50.54 -3.97 -6.09
CA ALA A 160 -51.17 -3.69 -7.37
C ALA A 160 -50.16 -3.09 -8.37
N TRP A 161 -50.30 -3.46 -9.63
CA TRP A 161 -49.50 -2.89 -10.70
C TRP A 161 -49.62 -1.36 -10.75
N SER A 162 -48.52 -0.67 -10.97
CA SER A 162 -48.51 0.76 -11.22
C SER A 162 -47.45 1.13 -12.24
N PHE A 163 -47.79 2.08 -13.13
CA PHE A 163 -46.86 2.61 -14.11
C PHE A 163 -45.55 3.16 -13.48
N LEU A 164 -45.67 3.81 -12.28
CA LEU A 164 -44.51 4.33 -11.55
C LEU A 164 -43.59 3.20 -11.05
N LEU A 165 -44.16 2.11 -10.58
CA LEU A 165 -43.39 0.96 -10.09
C LEU A 165 -42.66 0.26 -11.24
N ASP A 166 -43.31 0.10 -12.36
CA ASP A 166 -42.75 -0.53 -13.56
C ASP A 166 -41.56 0.27 -14.11
N ASN A 167 -41.66 1.60 -14.15
CA ASN A 167 -40.59 2.48 -14.61
C ASN A 167 -39.56 2.89 -13.55
N SER A 168 -39.83 2.60 -12.27
CA SER A 168 -38.96 2.99 -11.16
C SER A 168 -37.57 2.34 -11.24
N THR A 169 -37.42 1.20 -11.88
CA THR A 169 -36.18 0.46 -12.02
C THR A 169 -35.09 1.28 -12.70
N LEU A 170 -35.40 1.95 -13.80
CA LEU A 170 -34.42 2.78 -14.52
C LEU A 170 -33.96 3.99 -13.67
N LEU A 171 -34.91 4.66 -13.00
CA LEU A 171 -34.62 5.78 -12.13
C LEU A 171 -33.78 5.36 -10.92
N SER A 172 -34.15 4.24 -10.29
CA SER A 172 -33.41 3.72 -9.15
C SER A 172 -31.99 3.26 -9.51
N MET A 173 -31.81 2.60 -10.66
CA MET A 173 -30.48 2.21 -11.15
C MET A 173 -29.60 3.41 -11.46
N THR A 174 -30.16 4.47 -12.03
CA THR A 174 -29.41 5.70 -12.29
C THR A 174 -28.97 6.37 -10.99
N ALA A 175 -29.90 6.51 -10.03
CA ALA A 175 -29.57 7.06 -8.71
C ALA A 175 -28.53 6.20 -7.96
N GLU A 176 -28.68 4.88 -8.04
CA GLU A 176 -27.74 3.93 -7.45
C GLU A 176 -26.33 4.07 -8.04
N ALA A 177 -26.22 4.12 -9.37
CA ALA A 177 -24.92 4.29 -10.03
C ALA A 177 -24.21 5.59 -9.58
N LEU A 178 -24.95 6.69 -9.49
CA LEU A 178 -24.42 7.98 -9.02
C LEU A 178 -24.02 7.93 -7.55
N LEU A 179 -24.88 7.44 -6.67
CA LEU A 179 -24.60 7.38 -5.23
C LEU A 179 -23.48 6.39 -4.90
N SER A 180 -23.45 5.24 -5.57
CA SER A 180 -22.35 4.27 -5.40
C SER A 180 -21.03 4.80 -5.95
N GLY A 181 -21.05 5.55 -7.04
CA GLY A 181 -19.88 6.25 -7.56
C GLY A 181 -19.33 7.28 -6.55
N LEU A 182 -20.23 8.06 -5.93
CA LEU A 182 -19.85 9.01 -4.88
C LEU A 182 -19.31 8.31 -3.62
N ALA A 183 -19.93 7.19 -3.21
CA ALA A 183 -19.47 6.39 -2.09
C ALA A 183 -18.06 5.82 -2.33
N ILE A 184 -17.79 5.37 -3.55
CA ILE A 184 -16.47 4.91 -3.98
C ILE A 184 -15.44 6.04 -3.94
N ALA A 185 -15.79 7.22 -4.48
CA ALA A 185 -14.91 8.39 -4.46
C ALA A 185 -14.57 8.80 -3.01
N TYR A 186 -15.56 8.79 -2.12
CA TYR A 186 -15.35 9.06 -0.70
C TYR A 186 -14.47 8.00 -0.02
N ARG A 187 -14.67 6.72 -0.33
CA ARG A 187 -13.81 5.64 0.17
C ARG A 187 -12.36 5.80 -0.26
N PHE A 188 -12.12 6.21 -1.51
CA PHE A 188 -10.77 6.53 -1.98
C PHE A 188 -10.12 7.65 -1.19
N ARG A 189 -10.89 8.71 -0.93
CA ARG A 189 -10.42 9.83 -0.13
C ARG A 189 -10.00 9.38 1.27
N LEU A 190 -10.80 8.53 1.94
CA LEU A 190 -10.45 8.00 3.25
C LEU A 190 -9.16 7.18 3.22
N ILE A 191 -9.03 6.26 2.25
CA ILE A 191 -7.81 5.45 2.09
C ILE A 191 -6.58 6.33 1.81
N ALA A 192 -6.73 7.39 1.03
CA ALA A 192 -5.64 8.33 0.75
C ALA A 192 -5.21 9.06 2.03
N ILE A 193 -6.15 9.56 2.84
CA ILE A 193 -5.87 10.23 4.11
C ILE A 193 -5.15 9.29 5.07
N GLU A 194 -5.67 8.07 5.29
CA GLU A 194 -5.05 7.08 6.18
C GLU A 194 -3.61 6.73 5.75
N ARG A 195 -3.38 6.61 4.45
CA ARG A 195 -2.05 6.35 3.89
C ARG A 195 -1.09 7.52 4.12
N ASP A 196 -1.55 8.75 3.94
CA ASP A 196 -0.73 9.94 4.12
C ASP A 196 -0.39 10.13 5.61
N ASP A 197 -1.37 9.97 6.51
CA ASP A 197 -1.14 9.96 7.96
C ASP A 197 -0.14 8.88 8.41
N ALA A 198 -0.24 7.67 7.84
CA ALA A 198 0.71 6.59 8.14
C ALA A 198 2.13 6.93 7.67
N ARG A 199 2.25 7.56 6.50
CA ARG A 199 3.54 8.02 5.96
C ARG A 199 4.16 9.12 6.79
N GLU A 200 3.35 10.09 7.22
CA GLU A 200 3.82 11.18 8.08
C GLU A 200 4.32 10.66 9.42
N ARG A 201 3.57 9.74 10.06
CA ARG A 201 3.99 9.10 11.32
C ARG A 201 5.28 8.30 11.14
N ALA A 202 5.41 7.53 10.05
CA ALA A 202 6.63 6.81 9.73
C ALA A 202 7.80 7.77 9.51
N SER A 203 7.62 8.85 8.74
CA SER A 203 8.63 9.88 8.50
C SER A 203 9.06 10.57 9.79
N ALA A 204 8.10 10.93 10.67
CA ALA A 204 8.40 11.53 11.97
C ALA A 204 9.19 10.58 12.87
N ALA A 205 8.81 9.29 12.92
CA ALA A 205 9.55 8.28 13.65
C ALA A 205 10.99 8.10 13.12
N TRP A 206 11.16 8.09 11.81
CA TRP A 206 12.48 8.05 11.16
C TRP A 206 13.35 9.28 11.47
N GLN A 207 12.72 10.47 11.48
CA GLN A 207 13.43 11.71 11.85
C GLN A 207 13.85 11.74 13.32
N LEU A 208 13.15 11.05 14.21
CA LEU A 208 13.49 10.93 15.63
C LEU A 208 14.52 9.83 15.90
N ALA A 209 14.70 8.86 15.01
CA ALA A 209 15.69 7.81 15.17
C ALA A 209 17.13 8.38 15.10
N ASP A 210 18.00 7.95 16.03
CA ASP A 210 19.43 8.33 16.06
C ASP A 210 20.31 7.33 15.34
N ALA A 211 19.77 6.23 14.89
CA ALA A 211 20.47 5.16 14.19
C ALA A 211 20.29 5.25 12.67
N ASP A 212 21.32 4.84 11.93
CA ASP A 212 21.24 4.58 10.49
C ASP A 212 20.55 3.24 10.25
N PRO A 213 19.50 3.20 9.43
CA PRO A 213 18.68 2.00 9.26
C PRO A 213 19.37 0.83 8.55
N LEU A 214 20.39 1.13 7.74
CA LEU A 214 21.12 0.11 6.99
C LEU A 214 22.18 -0.57 7.86
N THR A 215 22.91 0.21 8.65
CA THR A 215 24.09 -0.25 9.37
C THR A 215 23.87 -0.44 10.86
N GLY A 216 22.80 0.13 11.43
CA GLY A 216 22.54 0.13 12.87
C GLY A 216 23.48 1.02 13.69
N LEU A 217 24.42 1.72 13.04
CA LEU A 217 25.28 2.71 13.68
C LEU A 217 24.49 4.00 13.96
N LEU A 218 25.07 4.93 14.71
CA LEU A 218 24.50 6.27 14.81
C LEU A 218 24.42 6.90 13.41
N ASN A 219 23.34 7.63 13.13
CA ASN A 219 23.30 8.52 11.99
C ASN A 219 24.01 9.85 12.34
N ARG A 220 24.20 10.72 11.36
CA ARG A 220 24.84 12.02 11.53
C ARG A 220 24.24 12.81 12.70
N ARG A 221 22.91 12.83 12.85
CA ARG A 221 22.22 13.58 13.90
C ARG A 221 22.48 12.96 15.28
N GLY A 222 22.32 11.64 15.42
CA GLY A 222 22.58 10.91 16.66
C GLY A 222 24.04 11.07 17.10
N PHE A 223 24.97 11.03 16.14
CA PHE A 223 26.39 11.24 16.39
C PHE A 223 26.67 12.65 16.92
N LEU A 224 26.18 13.69 16.26
CA LEU A 224 26.35 15.08 16.67
C LEU A 224 25.77 15.35 18.05
N ARG A 225 24.57 14.85 18.32
CA ARG A 225 23.91 15.00 19.62
C ARG A 225 24.72 14.35 20.77
N ALA A 226 25.34 13.21 20.48
CA ALA A 226 26.17 12.50 21.47
C ALA A 226 27.60 13.05 21.56
N ALA A 227 28.12 13.67 20.52
CA ALA A 227 29.51 14.17 20.46
C ALA A 227 29.68 15.58 21.03
N VAL A 228 28.73 16.50 20.71
CA VAL A 228 28.83 17.91 21.15
C VAL A 228 28.58 18.02 22.65
N GLY A 229 29.36 18.86 23.32
CA GLY A 229 29.33 19.04 24.77
C GLY A 229 30.45 18.28 25.50
N ARG A 230 31.29 17.52 24.78
CA ARG A 230 32.44 16.81 25.37
C ARG A 230 33.66 17.73 25.45
N GLY A 231 33.92 18.27 26.61
CA GLY A 231 35.05 19.19 26.85
C GLY A 231 36.41 18.53 26.87
N GLN A 232 36.49 17.21 27.03
CA GLN A 232 37.75 16.47 26.99
C GLN A 232 38.19 16.27 25.53
N PRO A 233 39.52 16.26 25.27
CA PRO A 233 40.03 15.96 23.93
C PRO A 233 39.64 14.57 23.44
N HIS A 234 39.13 14.51 22.24
CA HIS A 234 38.73 13.28 21.52
C HIS A 234 39.45 13.23 20.19
N LEU A 235 39.73 12.02 19.72
CA LEU A 235 40.17 11.77 18.37
C LEU A 235 38.94 11.52 17.49
N LEU A 236 38.69 12.38 16.51
CA LEU A 236 37.73 12.17 15.42
C LEU A 236 38.45 11.43 14.29
N VAL A 237 37.88 10.33 13.88
CA VAL A 237 38.29 9.56 12.70
C VAL A 237 37.15 9.65 11.69
N LEU A 238 37.42 10.20 10.52
CA LEU A 238 36.55 10.13 9.36
C LEU A 238 37.03 9.02 8.44
N ALA A 239 36.14 8.17 7.98
CA ALA A 239 36.44 7.06 7.08
C ALA A 239 35.50 7.11 5.87
N ASP A 240 36.04 6.79 4.71
CA ASP A 240 35.29 6.76 3.46
C ASP A 240 35.72 5.53 2.65
N ILE A 241 34.75 4.83 2.09
CA ILE A 241 35.02 3.60 1.31
C ILE A 241 35.57 4.00 -0.06
N ASP A 242 36.77 3.54 -0.33
CA ASP A 242 37.45 3.83 -1.60
C ASP A 242 36.72 3.22 -2.78
N HIS A 243 36.47 4.06 -3.79
CA HIS A 243 35.82 3.64 -5.05
C HIS A 243 34.43 2.99 -4.87
N PHE A 244 33.65 3.40 -3.88
CA PHE A 244 32.36 2.80 -3.57
C PHE A 244 31.37 2.84 -4.76
N LYS A 245 31.45 3.88 -5.59
CA LYS A 245 30.66 3.92 -6.84
C LYS A 245 30.96 2.71 -7.74
N SER A 246 32.24 2.34 -7.89
CA SER A 246 32.63 1.17 -8.68
C SER A 246 32.12 -0.14 -8.06
N VAL A 247 31.99 -0.22 -6.74
CA VAL A 247 31.35 -1.35 -6.05
C VAL A 247 29.88 -1.44 -6.44
N ASN A 248 29.15 -0.31 -6.39
CA ASN A 248 27.76 -0.28 -6.81
C ASN A 248 27.57 -0.60 -8.30
N ASP A 249 28.47 -0.11 -9.15
CA ASP A 249 28.42 -0.39 -10.59
C ASP A 249 28.67 -1.89 -10.90
N ALA A 250 29.47 -2.55 -10.08
CA ALA A 250 29.80 -3.98 -10.23
C ALA A 250 28.76 -4.94 -9.62
N LEU A 251 28.22 -4.59 -8.43
CA LEU A 251 27.37 -5.49 -7.63
C LEU A 251 25.91 -5.03 -7.52
N GLY A 252 25.56 -3.88 -8.09
CA GLY A 252 24.28 -3.22 -7.85
C GLY A 252 24.20 -2.61 -6.46
N HIS A 253 23.11 -1.90 -6.20
CA HIS A 253 22.89 -1.23 -4.90
C HIS A 253 22.79 -2.21 -3.72
N ASP A 254 22.17 -3.37 -3.91
CA ASP A 254 22.05 -4.39 -2.86
C ASP A 254 23.44 -4.93 -2.44
N GLY A 255 24.36 -5.09 -3.39
CA GLY A 255 25.75 -5.48 -3.12
C GLY A 255 26.53 -4.38 -2.41
N GLY A 256 26.33 -3.11 -2.79
CA GLY A 256 26.90 -1.96 -2.10
C GLY A 256 26.38 -1.84 -0.66
N ASP A 257 25.11 -2.10 -0.43
CA ASP A 257 24.51 -2.11 0.91
C ASP A 257 25.15 -3.17 1.82
N GLU A 258 25.46 -4.36 1.28
CA GLU A 258 26.14 -5.38 2.06
C GLU A 258 27.57 -4.99 2.40
N VAL A 259 28.31 -4.35 1.47
CA VAL A 259 29.64 -3.78 1.74
C VAL A 259 29.56 -2.72 2.86
N LEU A 260 28.57 -1.83 2.84
CA LEU A 260 28.34 -0.85 3.91
C LEU A 260 28.11 -1.52 5.27
N ARG A 261 27.32 -2.61 5.32
CA ARG A 261 27.08 -3.38 6.56
C ARG A 261 28.37 -4.04 7.07
N ILE A 262 29.19 -4.59 6.19
CA ILE A 262 30.47 -5.21 6.55
C ILE A 262 31.41 -4.17 7.12
N VAL A 263 31.61 -3.04 6.44
CA VAL A 263 32.45 -1.94 6.91
C VAL A 263 31.95 -1.41 8.23
N ALA A 264 30.66 -1.22 8.41
CA ALA A 264 30.07 -0.79 9.68
C ALA A 264 30.39 -1.76 10.84
N ARG A 265 30.28 -3.08 10.60
CA ARG A 265 30.67 -4.11 11.58
C ARG A 265 32.16 -4.05 11.91
N ALA A 266 33.02 -3.89 10.91
CA ALA A 266 34.46 -3.75 11.10
C ALA A 266 34.81 -2.54 11.93
N LEU A 267 34.24 -1.36 11.65
CA LEU A 267 34.39 -0.14 12.40
C LEU A 267 33.94 -0.31 13.86
N ARG A 268 32.75 -0.90 14.07
CA ARG A 268 32.22 -1.13 15.41
C ARG A 268 33.10 -2.09 16.23
N ALA A 269 33.67 -3.11 15.59
CA ALA A 269 34.52 -4.11 16.25
C ALA A 269 35.92 -3.60 16.52
N ALA A 270 36.44 -2.60 15.77
CA ALA A 270 37.68 -1.93 16.02
C ALA A 270 37.53 -0.81 17.09
N ALA A 271 36.35 -0.31 17.28
CA ALA A 271 36.06 0.79 18.20
C ALA A 271 36.00 0.31 19.66
N PRO A 272 36.61 1.06 20.63
CA PRO A 272 36.44 0.76 22.04
C PRO A 272 34.97 0.93 22.49
N PRO A 273 34.57 0.34 23.63
CA PRO A 273 33.18 0.35 24.10
C PRO A 273 32.56 1.74 24.29
N ASP A 274 33.40 2.73 24.65
CA ASP A 274 33.03 4.12 24.89
C ASP A 274 33.07 5.01 23.64
N ALA A 275 33.40 4.45 22.47
CA ALA A 275 33.45 5.15 21.22
C ALA A 275 32.03 5.41 20.67
N LEU A 276 31.86 6.57 20.04
CA LEU A 276 30.75 6.81 19.14
C LEU A 276 31.14 6.35 17.73
N VAL A 277 30.30 5.55 17.09
CA VAL A 277 30.50 5.09 15.72
C VAL A 277 29.24 5.43 14.92
N ALA A 278 29.42 6.09 13.79
CA ALA A 278 28.32 6.59 12.98
C ALA A 278 28.56 6.41 11.48
N ARG A 279 27.47 6.34 10.75
CA ARG A 279 27.43 6.58 9.30
C ARG A 279 26.92 7.99 9.07
N LEU A 280 27.73 8.86 8.45
CA LEU A 280 27.39 10.27 8.24
C LEU A 280 26.52 10.47 6.99
N GLY A 281 26.64 9.59 6.00
CA GLY A 281 25.88 9.59 4.74
C GLY A 281 26.63 8.84 3.65
N GLY A 282 25.95 8.30 2.67
CA GLY A 282 26.57 7.58 1.56
C GLY A 282 27.52 6.48 2.02
N GLU A 283 28.80 6.65 1.69
CA GLU A 283 29.92 5.79 2.05
C GLU A 283 30.80 6.34 3.18
N GLU A 284 30.37 7.43 3.84
CA GLU A 284 31.12 8.13 4.88
C GLU A 284 30.76 7.66 6.28
N PHE A 285 31.78 7.37 7.09
CA PHE A 285 31.65 6.96 8.48
C PHE A 285 32.48 7.88 9.40
N ALA A 286 32.10 7.92 10.68
CA ALA A 286 32.84 8.63 11.70
C ALA A 286 32.98 7.79 12.97
N LEU A 287 34.14 7.92 13.61
CA LEU A 287 34.36 7.43 14.97
C LEU A 287 34.84 8.60 15.84
N LEU A 288 34.34 8.64 17.04
CA LEU A 288 34.85 9.55 18.07
C LEU A 288 35.28 8.74 19.27
N VAL A 289 36.57 8.83 19.61
CA VAL A 289 37.15 8.09 20.70
C VAL A 289 37.93 9.04 21.64
N PRO A 290 38.09 8.75 22.94
CA PRO A 290 38.96 9.51 23.78
C PRO A 290 40.41 9.49 23.24
N GLU A 291 41.09 10.64 23.21
CA GLU A 291 42.43 10.79 22.57
C GLU A 291 43.47 9.83 23.13
N ARG A 292 43.36 9.42 24.39
CA ARG A 292 44.31 8.53 25.06
C ARG A 292 44.26 7.05 24.65
N ARG A 293 43.37 6.70 23.71
CA ARG A 293 43.14 5.32 23.27
C ARG A 293 43.90 5.04 21.97
N GLY A 294 45.17 4.71 22.00
CA GLY A 294 45.93 4.11 20.89
C GLY A 294 45.58 4.53 19.46
N ASP A 295 46.18 3.92 18.46
CA ASP A 295 45.90 4.23 17.06
C ASP A 295 44.68 3.42 16.55
N VAL A 296 43.48 3.87 16.97
CA VAL A 296 42.21 3.27 16.53
C VAL A 296 42.03 3.35 15.00
N ALA A 297 42.58 4.37 14.34
CA ALA A 297 42.49 4.50 12.90
C ALA A 297 43.27 3.40 12.16
N ALA A 298 44.47 3.06 12.66
CA ALA A 298 45.22 1.92 12.11
C ALA A 298 44.51 0.58 12.36
N GLU A 299 43.88 0.39 13.52
CA GLU A 299 43.11 -0.81 13.82
C GLU A 299 41.90 -0.96 12.89
N VAL A 300 41.17 0.14 12.67
CA VAL A 300 40.05 0.19 11.69
C VAL A 300 40.53 -0.23 10.31
N LEU A 301 41.62 0.38 9.83
CA LEU A 301 42.19 0.09 8.51
C LEU A 301 42.58 -1.39 8.40
N ALA A 302 43.31 -1.91 9.39
CA ALA A 302 43.74 -3.30 9.43
C ALA A 302 42.55 -4.27 9.46
N ARG A 303 41.48 -3.89 10.17
CA ARG A 303 40.30 -4.75 10.27
C ARG A 303 39.49 -4.78 8.98
N VAL A 304 39.24 -3.63 8.36
CA VAL A 304 38.54 -3.59 7.07
C VAL A 304 39.26 -4.41 5.99
N ARG A 305 40.62 -4.32 5.95
CA ARG A 305 41.43 -5.12 5.03
C ARG A 305 41.33 -6.64 5.25
N ARG A 306 40.91 -7.10 6.43
CA ARG A 306 40.74 -8.53 6.77
C ARG A 306 39.32 -9.03 6.52
N GLU A 307 38.38 -8.13 6.39
CA GLU A 307 36.99 -8.52 6.17
C GLU A 307 36.80 -9.17 4.78
N ARG A 308 36.04 -10.25 4.75
CA ARG A 308 35.67 -10.92 3.49
C ARG A 308 34.50 -10.18 2.87
N MET A 309 34.75 -9.54 1.75
CA MET A 309 33.72 -8.80 1.00
C MET A 309 32.93 -9.72 0.07
N PRO A 310 31.71 -9.35 -0.34
CA PRO A 310 30.94 -10.11 -1.31
C PRO A 310 31.72 -10.31 -2.61
N PHE A 311 31.60 -11.50 -3.20
CA PHE A 311 32.25 -11.88 -4.46
C PHE A 311 33.78 -11.73 -4.45
N ASP A 312 34.42 -11.88 -3.30
CA ASP A 312 35.86 -11.74 -3.08
C ASP A 312 36.45 -10.40 -3.60
N LEU A 313 35.60 -9.35 -3.65
CA LEU A 313 36.05 -8.00 -3.99
C LEU A 313 37.03 -7.47 -2.93
N THR A 314 38.04 -6.72 -3.38
CA THR A 314 38.89 -5.96 -2.49
C THR A 314 38.31 -4.58 -2.27
N VAL A 315 37.82 -4.30 -1.07
CA VAL A 315 37.33 -2.99 -0.67
C VAL A 315 38.27 -2.41 0.38
N THR A 316 38.72 -1.17 0.15
CA THR A 316 39.58 -0.42 1.06
C THR A 316 38.87 0.82 1.60
N VAL A 317 39.41 1.41 2.63
CA VAL A 317 38.95 2.65 3.21
C VAL A 317 40.09 3.65 3.38
N SER A 318 39.84 4.91 3.10
CA SER A 318 40.71 6.00 3.45
C SER A 318 40.25 6.66 4.76
N LEU A 319 41.18 7.01 5.61
CA LEU A 319 40.87 7.61 6.90
C LEU A 319 41.62 8.95 7.10
N GLY A 320 40.91 9.92 7.64
CA GLY A 320 41.46 11.19 8.10
C GLY A 320 41.17 11.38 9.59
N THR A 321 42.14 11.80 10.37
CA THR A 321 41.96 11.98 11.80
C THR A 321 42.37 13.35 12.28
N CYS A 322 41.71 13.85 13.32
CA CYS A 322 42.06 15.06 14.04
C CYS A 322 41.68 14.92 15.51
N ALA A 323 42.55 15.38 16.40
CA ALA A 323 42.30 15.38 17.86
C ALA A 323 41.94 16.79 18.32
N GLY A 324 40.99 16.88 19.25
CA GLY A 324 40.61 18.14 19.87
C GLY A 324 39.35 18.02 20.75
N PRO A 325 39.02 19.09 21.49
CA PRO A 325 37.76 19.15 22.24
C PRO A 325 36.54 19.36 21.32
N ILE A 326 35.35 18.95 21.80
CA ILE A 326 34.07 19.17 21.12
C ILE A 326 33.09 19.75 22.15
N ALA A 327 33.46 20.90 22.75
CA ALA A 327 32.60 21.57 23.72
C ALA A 327 31.40 22.28 23.04
N SER A 328 31.56 22.69 21.77
CA SER A 328 30.57 23.43 21.04
C SER A 328 30.42 22.91 19.59
N GLU A 329 29.36 23.36 18.89
CA GLU A 329 29.22 23.10 17.45
C GLU A 329 30.35 23.75 16.60
N GLN A 330 30.95 24.82 17.08
CA GLN A 330 32.06 25.46 16.39
C GLN A 330 33.29 24.57 16.47
N ASP A 331 33.60 23.98 17.64
CA ASP A 331 34.70 23.04 17.82
C ASP A 331 34.50 21.81 16.92
N TRP A 332 33.27 21.28 16.88
CA TRP A 332 32.94 20.20 15.95
C TRP A 332 33.22 20.57 14.48
N LYS A 333 32.79 21.75 14.03
CA LYS A 333 33.02 22.18 12.64
C LYS A 333 34.50 22.34 12.33
N ALA A 334 35.31 22.83 13.29
CA ALA A 334 36.75 22.95 13.14
C ALA A 334 37.41 21.56 13.09
N LEU A 335 37.09 20.70 14.02
CA LEU A 335 37.64 19.34 14.10
C LEU A 335 37.28 18.51 12.84
N TYR A 336 36.03 18.57 12.42
CA TYR A 336 35.56 17.90 11.21
C TYR A 336 36.33 18.39 9.97
N ARG A 337 36.51 19.70 9.79
CA ARG A 337 37.21 20.27 8.63
C ARG A 337 38.66 19.76 8.56
N HIS A 338 39.37 19.69 9.69
CA HIS A 338 40.75 19.22 9.71
C HIS A 338 40.84 17.72 9.43
N ALA A 339 39.94 16.93 10.02
CA ALA A 339 39.84 15.48 9.73
C ALA A 339 39.49 15.21 8.26
N ASP A 340 38.60 16.00 7.68
CA ASP A 340 38.20 15.91 6.24
C ASP A 340 39.39 16.26 5.32
N GLN A 341 40.16 17.32 5.63
CA GLN A 341 41.39 17.65 4.90
C GLN A 341 42.42 16.49 4.96
N ALA A 342 42.55 15.84 6.11
CA ALA A 342 43.43 14.68 6.25
C ALA A 342 42.87 13.48 5.44
N LEU A 343 41.57 13.26 5.43
CA LEU A 343 40.94 12.23 4.63
C LEU A 343 41.16 12.47 3.11
N TYR A 344 40.98 13.72 2.68
CA TYR A 344 41.29 14.10 1.30
C TYR A 344 42.74 13.83 0.93
N ALA A 345 43.70 14.18 1.85
CA ALA A 345 45.11 13.90 1.63
C ALA A 345 45.41 12.38 1.61
N ALA A 346 44.67 11.55 2.36
CA ALA A 346 44.75 10.10 2.28
C ALA A 346 44.31 9.57 0.91
N LYS A 347 43.17 10.06 0.41
CA LYS A 347 42.67 9.71 -0.92
C LYS A 347 43.63 10.14 -2.04
N ALA A 348 44.16 11.36 -1.99
CA ALA A 348 45.13 11.89 -2.97
C ALA A 348 46.47 11.14 -2.96
N ALA A 349 46.92 10.63 -1.80
CA ALA A 349 48.17 9.92 -1.68
C ALA A 349 48.11 8.43 -2.12
N GLY A 350 46.98 7.98 -2.70
CA GLY A 350 46.84 6.62 -3.21
C GLY A 350 45.90 5.73 -2.40
N ARG A 351 45.06 6.34 -1.56
CA ARG A 351 43.98 5.64 -0.80
C ARG A 351 44.49 4.59 0.18
N ASP A 352 43.59 3.77 0.72
CA ASP A 352 43.88 2.65 1.65
C ASP A 352 44.89 3.00 2.73
N ARG A 353 44.69 4.14 3.41
CA ARG A 353 45.62 4.66 4.43
C ARG A 353 44.96 5.63 5.39
N VAL A 354 45.70 5.89 6.48
CA VAL A 354 45.39 6.93 7.45
C VAL A 354 46.26 8.17 7.19
N ARG A 355 45.69 9.35 7.36
CA ARG A 355 46.38 10.64 7.49
C ARG A 355 45.90 11.35 8.73
N HIS A 356 46.82 11.99 9.42
CA HIS A 356 46.58 12.72 10.66
C HIS A 356 46.70 14.23 10.37
N ALA A 357 45.69 14.99 10.76
CA ALA A 357 45.82 16.45 10.81
C ALA A 357 46.42 16.90 12.15
N ALA A 358 47.19 17.97 12.13
CA ALA A 358 47.52 18.68 13.36
C ALA A 358 46.18 19.16 14.00
N GLY A 359 45.97 18.91 15.29
CA GLY A 359 44.76 19.36 15.97
C GLY A 359 44.63 20.89 15.90
N PRO A 360 43.42 21.43 15.96
CA PRO A 360 43.26 22.87 16.12
C PRO A 360 43.95 23.26 17.41
N LEU A 361 44.93 24.15 17.30
CA LEU A 361 45.60 24.71 18.48
C LEU A 361 44.51 25.24 19.40
N ALA A 362 44.50 24.76 20.65
CA ALA A 362 43.63 25.30 21.69
C ALA A 362 43.98 26.80 21.82
N ALA A 363 43.00 27.63 21.41
CA ALA A 363 43.12 29.08 21.52
C ALA A 363 42.84 29.50 22.96
#